data_0f8976ce101c78220c4fa30d84d3f2d1
#
_entry.id   0f8976ce101c78220c4fa30d84d3f2d1
#
_cell.length_a   1.000
_cell.length_b   1.000
_cell.length_c   1.000
_cell.angle_alpha   90.00
_cell.angle_beta   90.00
_cell.angle_gamma   90.00
#
_symmetry.space_group_name_H-M   'P 1'
#
loop_
_entity.id
_entity.type
_entity.pdbx_description
1 polymer ?
#
loop_
_entity_poly.entity_id
_entity_poly.type
_entity_poly.pdbx_seq_one_letter_code
_entity_poly.pdbx_strand_id
1 'polypeptide(L)'
;MLRLIQLLVIIYIVLVIYHLLELQKYNKNGYVYHTNNTNELSNNISQLNPILYHSEFVNDSFDTTQKENPDHQIKNGSHMFSLQEYPTKQSIYVFKDKDICRDLNLDKAFDYSIQDIPNYRTLFLPNVSISIFKGSHSVPLQKCNHNYNMIELVKGESIIYLFNPKHKEDIQHKENNQIKKWGHKIKLLPKMTLFIPTNWFYIQEIEEETVQYHIDIDSVFTFIPNFLRTR
;
A
#
# COMPACT_ATOMS: atom_id res chain seq x y z
N MET A 1 10.13 -17.65 36.65
CA MET A 1 9.39 -17.59 35.39
C MET A 1 8.74 -16.21 35.17
N LEU A 2 7.92 -15.70 36.11
CA LEU A 2 7.26 -14.38 35.96
C LEU A 2 8.22 -13.21 35.72
N ARG A 3 9.33 -13.12 36.46
CA ARG A 3 10.34 -12.07 36.28
C ARG A 3 11.03 -12.11 34.90
N LEU A 4 11.25 -13.32 34.34
CA LEU A 4 11.81 -13.47 33.00
C LEU A 4 10.86 -12.96 31.92
N ILE A 5 9.56 -13.26 32.05
CA ILE A 5 8.53 -12.78 31.14
C ILE A 5 8.44 -11.25 31.21
N GLN A 6 8.44 -10.67 32.41
CA GLN A 6 8.45 -9.21 32.57
C GLN A 6 9.67 -8.55 31.90
N LEU A 7 10.86 -9.15 32.06
CA LEU A 7 12.07 -8.64 31.42
C LEU A 7 11.95 -8.69 29.88
N LEU A 8 11.46 -9.78 29.31
CA LEU A 8 11.27 -9.91 27.85
C LEU A 8 10.27 -8.89 27.32
N VAL A 9 9.17 -8.63 28.05
CA VAL A 9 8.21 -7.59 27.67
C VAL A 9 8.83 -6.20 27.68
N ILE A 10 9.64 -5.89 28.69
CA ILE A 10 10.33 -4.59 28.77
C ILE A 10 11.30 -4.43 27.62
N ILE A 11 12.12 -5.46 27.33
CA ILE A 11 13.04 -5.44 26.18
C ILE A 11 12.29 -5.22 24.87
N TYR A 12 11.18 -5.93 24.67
CA TYR A 12 10.35 -5.76 23.47
C TYR A 12 9.84 -4.33 23.34
N ILE A 13 9.29 -3.73 24.42
CA ILE A 13 8.80 -2.35 24.41
C ILE A 13 9.94 -1.38 24.03
N VAL A 14 11.13 -1.55 24.61
CA VAL A 14 12.30 -0.71 24.30
C VAL A 14 12.69 -0.83 22.82
N LEU A 15 12.70 -2.05 22.27
CA LEU A 15 12.98 -2.29 20.86
C LEU A 15 11.94 -1.65 19.94
N VAL A 16 10.64 -1.72 20.30
CA VAL A 16 9.57 -1.05 19.56
C VAL A 16 9.78 0.46 19.54
N ILE A 17 10.03 1.06 20.70
CA ILE A 17 10.29 2.51 20.81
C ILE A 17 11.51 2.91 19.96
N TYR A 18 12.60 2.17 20.10
CA TYR A 18 13.82 2.43 19.34
C TYR A 18 13.55 2.36 17.81
N HIS A 19 12.85 1.32 17.37
CA HIS A 19 12.51 1.15 15.97
C HIS A 19 11.60 2.28 15.44
N LEU A 20 10.61 2.69 16.22
CA LEU A 20 9.74 3.81 15.84
C LEU A 20 10.51 5.15 15.76
N LEU A 21 11.50 5.35 16.62
CA LEU A 21 12.37 6.53 16.56
C LEU A 21 13.30 6.49 15.33
N GLU A 22 13.80 5.32 14.96
CA GLU A 22 14.58 5.16 13.72
C GLU A 22 13.76 5.49 12.49
N LEU A 23 12.52 4.98 12.40
CA LEU A 23 11.62 5.27 11.31
C LEU A 23 11.34 6.78 11.13
N GLN A 24 11.43 7.56 12.20
CA GLN A 24 11.32 9.03 12.11
C GLN A 24 12.58 9.71 11.55
N LYS A 25 13.76 9.11 11.75
CA LYS A 25 15.04 9.72 11.32
C LYS A 25 15.28 9.60 9.81
N TYR A 26 14.83 8.54 9.18
CA TYR A 26 15.13 8.23 7.77
C TYR A 26 14.26 8.99 6.76
N ASN A 27 13.15 9.58 7.20
CA ASN A 27 12.21 10.30 6.33
C ASN A 27 12.66 11.68 5.83
N LYS A 28 13.95 12.04 5.94
CA LYS A 28 14.43 13.40 5.59
C LYS A 28 14.63 13.64 4.09
N ASN A 29 14.86 12.59 3.31
CA ASN A 29 15.08 12.72 1.88
C ASN A 29 13.73 12.72 1.14
N GLY A 30 13.45 13.81 0.44
CA GLY A 30 12.18 14.02 -0.25
C GLY A 30 12.11 13.47 -1.67
N TYR A 31 13.04 12.59 -2.09
CA TYR A 31 13.12 12.09 -3.45
C TYR A 31 12.37 10.79 -3.61
N VAL A 32 11.76 10.60 -4.78
CA VAL A 32 11.20 9.32 -5.23
C VAL A 32 12.23 8.69 -6.16
N TYR A 33 12.70 7.48 -5.84
CA TYR A 33 13.65 6.76 -6.65
C TYR A 33 12.92 5.95 -7.71
N HIS A 34 13.50 5.87 -8.91
CA HIS A 34 13.00 5.05 -10.01
C HIS A 34 14.03 3.97 -10.29
N THR A 35 13.62 2.72 -10.27
CA THR A 35 14.52 1.59 -10.56
C THR A 35 13.77 0.41 -11.16
N ASN A 36 14.47 -0.38 -11.94
CA ASN A 36 14.08 -1.73 -12.40
C ASN A 36 15.04 -2.80 -11.88
N ASN A 37 15.98 -2.43 -11.01
CA ASN A 37 17.01 -3.30 -10.46
C ASN A 37 16.67 -3.71 -9.03
N THR A 38 16.59 -5.02 -8.75
CA THR A 38 16.27 -5.57 -7.44
C THR A 38 17.29 -5.21 -6.36
N ASN A 39 18.57 -5.09 -6.69
CA ASN A 39 19.59 -4.68 -5.73
C ASN A 39 19.43 -3.21 -5.30
N GLU A 40 19.11 -2.33 -6.26
CA GLU A 40 18.82 -0.93 -5.96
C GLU A 40 17.52 -0.79 -5.19
N LEU A 41 16.50 -1.58 -5.52
CA LEU A 41 15.25 -1.68 -4.78
C LEU A 41 15.53 -2.03 -3.32
N SER A 42 16.29 -3.10 -3.07
CA SER A 42 16.69 -3.55 -1.74
C SER A 42 17.40 -2.47 -0.93
N ASN A 43 18.37 -1.78 -1.54
CA ASN A 43 19.13 -0.70 -0.89
C ASN A 43 18.24 0.49 -0.52
N ASN A 44 17.37 0.93 -1.42
CA ASN A 44 16.48 2.07 -1.17
C ASN A 44 15.36 1.73 -0.18
N ILE A 45 14.85 0.49 -0.18
CA ILE A 45 13.94 -0.01 0.84
C ILE A 45 14.58 0.06 2.22
N SER A 46 15.82 -0.36 2.36
CA SER A 46 16.54 -0.31 3.63
C SER A 46 16.74 1.12 4.17
N GLN A 47 16.76 2.11 3.28
CA GLN A 47 16.88 3.53 3.60
C GLN A 47 15.52 4.23 3.79
N LEU A 48 14.40 3.51 3.71
CA LEU A 48 13.03 4.06 3.80
C LEU A 48 12.77 5.18 2.78
N ASN A 49 13.28 5.00 1.58
CA ASN A 49 12.99 5.89 0.46
C ASN A 49 11.72 5.44 -0.28
N PRO A 50 10.89 6.36 -0.78
CA PRO A 50 9.84 6.01 -1.73
C PRO A 50 10.46 5.58 -3.05
N ILE A 51 9.93 4.51 -3.64
CA ILE A 51 10.50 3.90 -4.84
C ILE A 51 9.40 3.58 -5.83
N LEU A 52 9.57 4.01 -7.06
CA LEU A 52 8.80 3.52 -8.20
C LEU A 52 9.61 2.41 -8.88
N TYR A 53 9.13 1.19 -8.72
CA TYR A 53 9.74 -0.01 -9.28
C TYR A 53 8.99 -0.45 -10.53
N HIS A 54 9.73 -0.75 -11.59
CA HIS A 54 9.19 -1.32 -12.82
C HIS A 54 9.34 -2.84 -12.75
N SER A 55 8.23 -3.54 -12.52
CA SER A 55 8.19 -4.99 -12.48
C SER A 55 8.06 -5.57 -13.88
N GLU A 56 8.80 -6.64 -14.17
CA GLU A 56 8.56 -7.45 -15.36
C GLU A 56 7.34 -8.37 -15.18
N PHE A 57 6.92 -8.58 -13.96
CA PHE A 57 5.79 -9.46 -13.62
C PHE A 57 4.48 -8.73 -13.84
N VAL A 58 3.63 -9.29 -14.67
CA VAL A 58 2.24 -8.84 -14.83
C VAL A 58 1.39 -9.77 -13.99
N ASN A 59 0.68 -9.22 -13.04
CA ASN A 59 -0.35 -9.97 -12.35
C ASN A 59 -1.68 -9.83 -13.11
N ASP A 60 -1.88 -10.64 -14.16
CA ASP A 60 -3.14 -10.70 -14.90
C ASP A 60 -4.25 -11.43 -14.13
N SER A 61 -4.06 -11.66 -12.83
CA SER A 61 -4.93 -12.48 -12.00
C SER A 61 -6.36 -11.95 -11.93
N PHE A 62 -6.57 -10.62 -11.98
CA PHE A 62 -7.92 -10.06 -11.83
C PHE A 62 -8.87 -10.44 -12.97
N ASP A 63 -8.45 -10.29 -14.23
CA ASP A 63 -9.30 -10.62 -15.38
C ASP A 63 -9.58 -12.13 -15.47
N THR A 64 -8.60 -12.96 -15.10
CA THR A 64 -8.76 -14.42 -14.99
C THR A 64 -9.73 -14.76 -13.87
N THR A 65 -9.53 -14.19 -12.69
CA THR A 65 -10.37 -14.41 -11.50
C THR A 65 -11.81 -13.96 -11.74
N GLN A 66 -12.01 -12.84 -12.45
CA GLN A 66 -13.35 -12.37 -12.83
C GLN A 66 -14.10 -13.40 -13.69
N LYS A 67 -13.39 -14.05 -14.63
CA LYS A 67 -13.99 -15.09 -15.49
C LYS A 67 -14.29 -16.38 -14.76
N GLU A 68 -13.41 -16.75 -13.80
CA GLU A 68 -13.53 -17.97 -13.02
C GLU A 68 -14.59 -17.87 -11.91
N ASN A 69 -14.83 -16.66 -11.40
CA ASN A 69 -15.72 -16.41 -10.26
C ASN A 69 -16.79 -15.35 -10.60
N PRO A 70 -17.62 -15.56 -11.63
CA PRO A 70 -18.57 -14.55 -12.12
C PRO A 70 -19.62 -14.13 -11.08
N ASP A 71 -20.02 -15.04 -10.19
CA ASP A 71 -21.06 -14.83 -9.18
C ASP A 71 -20.53 -14.20 -7.88
N HIS A 72 -19.22 -14.02 -7.76
CA HIS A 72 -18.65 -13.41 -6.54
C HIS A 72 -19.17 -11.98 -6.36
N GLN A 73 -19.66 -11.68 -5.15
CA GLN A 73 -20.27 -10.40 -4.81
C GLN A 73 -19.24 -9.39 -4.35
N ILE A 74 -19.26 -8.20 -4.96
CA ILE A 74 -18.42 -7.05 -4.59
C ILE A 74 -19.31 -5.99 -3.95
N LYS A 75 -18.83 -5.43 -2.85
CA LYS A 75 -19.49 -4.32 -2.15
C LYS A 75 -18.99 -2.97 -2.68
N ASN A 76 -19.89 -2.16 -3.23
CA ASN A 76 -19.64 -0.79 -3.65
C ASN A 76 -20.50 0.17 -2.82
N GLY A 77 -19.98 0.66 -1.72
CA GLY A 77 -20.74 1.44 -0.74
C GLY A 77 -21.85 0.60 -0.10
N SER A 78 -23.11 1.00 -0.31
CA SER A 78 -24.31 0.28 0.17
C SER A 78 -24.82 -0.77 -0.81
N HIS A 79 -24.28 -0.84 -2.01
CA HIS A 79 -24.74 -1.73 -3.08
C HIS A 79 -23.83 -2.94 -3.22
N MET A 80 -24.42 -4.09 -3.57
CA MET A 80 -23.70 -5.29 -3.93
C MET A 80 -23.91 -5.54 -5.43
N PHE A 81 -22.89 -6.05 -6.11
CA PHE A 81 -22.97 -6.50 -7.49
C PHE A 81 -22.03 -7.69 -7.71
N SER A 82 -22.33 -8.55 -8.68
CA SER A 82 -21.48 -9.68 -9.03
C SER A 82 -20.32 -9.25 -9.93
N LEU A 83 -19.23 -10.01 -9.93
CA LEU A 83 -18.11 -9.82 -10.86
C LEU A 83 -18.57 -9.91 -12.34
N GLN A 84 -19.60 -10.69 -12.62
CA GLN A 84 -20.21 -10.74 -13.95
C GLN A 84 -20.81 -9.38 -14.37
N GLU A 85 -21.36 -8.63 -13.42
CA GLU A 85 -21.96 -7.32 -13.69
C GLU A 85 -20.90 -6.20 -13.79
N TYR A 86 -19.67 -6.44 -13.36
CA TYR A 86 -18.61 -5.45 -13.35
C TYR A 86 -18.43 -4.69 -14.68
N PRO A 87 -18.43 -5.34 -15.87
CA PRO A 87 -18.23 -4.64 -17.12
C PRO A 87 -19.35 -3.63 -17.44
N THR A 88 -20.57 -3.86 -16.94
CA THR A 88 -21.76 -3.04 -17.23
C THR A 88 -21.91 -1.84 -16.30
N LYS A 89 -21.22 -1.82 -15.16
CA LYS A 89 -21.29 -0.71 -14.20
C LYS A 89 -20.58 0.53 -14.73
N GLN A 90 -21.19 1.69 -14.55
CA GLN A 90 -20.62 2.97 -14.98
C GLN A 90 -19.68 3.56 -13.95
N SER A 91 -19.95 3.34 -12.67
CA SER A 91 -19.14 3.85 -11.57
C SER A 91 -18.96 2.81 -10.48
N ILE A 92 -17.69 2.58 -10.10
CA ILE A 92 -17.31 1.65 -9.04
C ILE A 92 -16.26 2.34 -8.18
N TYR A 93 -16.44 2.28 -6.85
CA TYR A 93 -15.47 2.73 -5.88
C TYR A 93 -15.33 1.68 -4.78
N VAL A 94 -14.35 0.80 -4.95
CA VAL A 94 -13.92 -0.18 -3.96
C VAL A 94 -12.49 0.17 -3.58
N PHE A 95 -12.24 0.44 -2.30
CA PHE A 95 -10.94 0.87 -1.83
C PHE A 95 -10.43 -0.02 -0.72
N LYS A 96 -9.28 -0.66 -0.96
CA LYS A 96 -8.57 -1.56 -0.02
C LYS A 96 -9.46 -2.66 0.57
N ASP A 97 -10.19 -3.37 -0.29
CA ASP A 97 -11.01 -4.51 0.11
C ASP A 97 -10.12 -5.76 0.28
N LYS A 98 -10.08 -6.28 1.52
CA LYS A 98 -9.31 -7.48 1.87
C LYS A 98 -10.09 -8.75 1.67
N ASP A 99 -11.42 -8.65 1.79
CA ASP A 99 -12.30 -9.82 1.71
C ASP A 99 -12.30 -10.36 0.28
N ILE A 100 -12.34 -9.48 -0.72
CA ILE A 100 -12.18 -9.88 -2.13
C ILE A 100 -10.86 -10.62 -2.34
N CYS A 101 -9.75 -10.11 -1.82
CA CYS A 101 -8.44 -10.77 -1.98
C CYS A 101 -8.43 -12.16 -1.34
N ARG A 102 -8.94 -12.28 -0.12
CA ARG A 102 -8.98 -13.54 0.61
C ARG A 102 -9.90 -14.55 -0.06
N ASP A 103 -11.11 -14.14 -0.40
CA ASP A 103 -12.16 -15.03 -0.91
C ASP A 103 -11.83 -15.53 -2.32
N LEU A 104 -11.10 -14.75 -3.10
CA LEU A 104 -10.62 -15.11 -4.44
C LEU A 104 -9.18 -15.62 -4.47
N ASN A 105 -8.52 -15.81 -3.32
CA ASN A 105 -7.13 -16.24 -3.19
C ASN A 105 -6.12 -15.40 -3.98
N LEU A 106 -6.41 -14.10 -4.16
CA LEU A 106 -5.53 -13.18 -4.88
C LEU A 106 -4.26 -12.82 -4.10
N ASP A 107 -4.27 -12.99 -2.78
CA ASP A 107 -3.13 -12.82 -1.88
C ASP A 107 -1.96 -13.75 -2.22
N LYS A 108 -2.24 -14.96 -2.73
CA LYS A 108 -1.20 -15.92 -3.13
C LYS A 108 -0.39 -15.48 -4.35
N ALA A 109 -0.91 -14.59 -5.17
CA ALA A 109 -0.21 -14.07 -6.34
C ALA A 109 1.00 -13.18 -5.99
N PHE A 110 1.12 -12.74 -4.73
CA PHE A 110 2.15 -11.80 -4.26
C PHE A 110 3.34 -12.43 -3.54
N ASP A 111 3.36 -13.74 -3.33
CA ASP A 111 4.48 -14.43 -2.66
C ASP A 111 5.84 -14.19 -3.37
N TYR A 112 5.82 -13.83 -4.65
CA TYR A 112 7.04 -13.63 -5.45
C TYR A 112 7.63 -12.21 -5.31
N SER A 113 6.81 -11.18 -5.25
CA SER A 113 7.28 -9.80 -5.15
C SER A 113 7.84 -9.44 -3.77
N ILE A 114 7.46 -10.19 -2.75
CA ILE A 114 7.87 -9.97 -1.36
C ILE A 114 9.21 -10.65 -1.04
N GLN A 115 9.59 -11.69 -1.78
CA GLN A 115 10.85 -12.44 -1.55
C GLN A 115 12.11 -11.60 -1.75
N ASP A 116 12.02 -10.55 -2.58
CA ASP A 116 13.15 -9.65 -2.87
C ASP A 116 13.33 -8.54 -1.81
N ILE A 117 12.43 -8.41 -0.84
CA ILE A 117 12.54 -7.40 0.20
C ILE A 117 13.51 -7.86 1.30
N PRO A 118 14.52 -7.06 1.66
CA PRO A 118 15.53 -7.49 2.63
C PRO A 118 14.95 -7.79 4.00
N ASN A 119 15.19 -9.00 4.45
CA ASN A 119 14.56 -9.65 5.61
C ASN A 119 14.99 -9.13 6.99
N TYR A 120 16.02 -8.31 7.11
CA TYR A 120 16.60 -8.04 8.42
C TYR A 120 15.77 -7.12 9.34
N ARG A 121 14.75 -6.42 8.80
CA ARG A 121 13.82 -5.59 9.59
C ARG A 121 12.39 -6.07 9.60
N THR A 122 12.11 -7.18 8.95
CA THR A 122 10.76 -7.54 8.62
C THR A 122 10.56 -9.05 8.81
N LEU A 123 9.85 -9.41 9.84
CA LEU A 123 9.08 -10.65 9.83
C LEU A 123 7.74 -10.29 9.24
N PHE A 124 7.58 -10.57 7.95
CA PHE A 124 6.44 -10.09 7.18
C PHE A 124 5.16 -10.81 7.53
N LEU A 125 4.16 -10.01 7.83
CA LEU A 125 2.77 -10.40 7.64
C LEU A 125 2.22 -9.44 6.59
N PRO A 126 2.36 -9.74 5.29
CA PRO A 126 1.78 -8.94 4.25
C PRO A 126 0.27 -8.98 4.38
N ASN A 127 -0.35 -7.83 4.28
CA ASN A 127 -1.78 -7.70 4.28
C ASN A 127 -2.18 -7.16 2.90
N VAL A 128 -2.68 -8.07 2.06
CA VAL A 128 -3.07 -7.76 0.69
C VAL A 128 -4.50 -7.30 0.65
N SER A 129 -4.76 -6.25 -0.12
CA SER A 129 -6.09 -5.75 -0.42
C SER A 129 -6.16 -5.26 -1.85
N ILE A 130 -7.34 -5.26 -2.45
CA ILE A 130 -7.58 -4.79 -3.81
C ILE A 130 -8.39 -3.50 -3.81
N SER A 131 -8.08 -2.62 -4.74
CA SER A 131 -8.91 -1.47 -5.05
C SER A 131 -9.37 -1.56 -6.50
N ILE A 132 -10.65 -1.32 -6.72
CA ILE A 132 -11.30 -1.41 -8.02
C ILE A 132 -12.06 -0.10 -8.23
N PHE A 133 -11.70 0.61 -9.28
CA PHE A 133 -12.32 1.87 -9.63
C PHE A 133 -12.82 1.84 -11.05
N LYS A 134 -13.92 2.52 -11.30
CA LYS A 134 -14.45 2.78 -12.64
C LYS A 134 -15.10 4.15 -12.66
N GLY A 135 -14.70 4.98 -13.62
CA GLY A 135 -15.06 6.39 -13.66
C GLY A 135 -14.07 7.26 -12.86
N SER A 136 -14.34 8.57 -12.82
CA SER A 136 -13.47 9.54 -12.16
C SER A 136 -13.65 9.48 -10.64
N HIS A 137 -12.56 9.21 -9.92
CA HIS A 137 -12.55 9.12 -8.46
C HIS A 137 -11.31 9.82 -7.87
N SER A 138 -11.45 10.31 -6.65
CA SER A 138 -10.33 10.83 -5.86
C SER A 138 -10.29 10.12 -4.52
N VAL A 139 -9.18 9.46 -4.23
CA VAL A 139 -8.91 8.88 -2.92
C VAL A 139 -8.45 10.01 -2.00
N PRO A 140 -9.10 10.20 -0.84
CA PRO A 140 -8.72 11.24 0.11
C PRO A 140 -7.32 11.00 0.68
N LEU A 141 -6.77 12.01 1.37
CA LEU A 141 -5.45 11.94 1.96
C LEU A 141 -5.30 10.71 2.87
N GLN A 142 -4.37 9.86 2.49
CA GLN A 142 -4.00 8.65 3.22
C GLN A 142 -2.65 8.84 3.90
N LYS A 143 -2.48 8.28 5.08
CA LYS A 143 -1.20 8.17 5.76
C LYS A 143 -0.72 6.72 5.75
N CYS A 144 0.53 6.51 5.35
CA CYS A 144 1.17 5.20 5.43
C CYS A 144 1.60 4.92 6.87
N ASN A 145 0.96 3.96 7.53
CA ASN A 145 1.22 3.60 8.92
C ASN A 145 2.05 2.30 9.08
N HIS A 146 2.10 1.49 8.03
CA HIS A 146 2.89 0.26 7.97
C HIS A 146 4.36 0.58 7.65
N ASN A 147 5.26 -0.35 7.83
CA ASN A 147 6.67 -0.15 7.43
C ASN A 147 6.76 0.28 5.97
N TYR A 148 6.00 -0.41 5.12
CA TYR A 148 5.80 -0.07 3.72
C TYR A 148 4.34 -0.28 3.33
N ASN A 149 3.85 0.61 2.47
CA ASN A 149 2.68 0.40 1.65
C ASN A 149 3.16 0.23 0.22
N MET A 150 2.79 -0.85 -0.42
CA MET A 150 3.02 -1.04 -1.85
C MET A 150 1.71 -0.84 -2.58
N ILE A 151 1.76 -0.13 -3.69
CA ILE A 151 0.64 0.01 -4.62
C ILE A 151 1.11 -0.53 -5.97
N GLU A 152 0.55 -1.65 -6.37
CA GLU A 152 0.83 -2.29 -7.67
C GLU A 152 -0.35 -2.08 -8.60
N LEU A 153 -0.10 -1.47 -9.75
CA LEU A 153 -1.13 -1.24 -10.74
C LEU A 153 -1.21 -2.42 -11.71
N VAL A 154 -2.40 -3.04 -11.75
CA VAL A 154 -2.70 -4.17 -12.63
C VAL A 154 -3.32 -3.68 -13.94
N LYS A 155 -4.28 -2.75 -13.85
CA LYS A 155 -5.05 -2.27 -15.00
C LYS A 155 -5.32 -0.78 -14.88
N GLY A 156 -5.35 -0.09 -16.03
CA GLY A 156 -5.67 1.34 -16.10
C GLY A 156 -4.47 2.24 -15.79
N GLU A 157 -4.76 3.42 -15.28
CA GLU A 157 -3.76 4.37 -14.81
C GLU A 157 -4.22 5.13 -13.58
N SER A 158 -3.28 5.57 -12.76
CA SER A 158 -3.58 6.45 -11.66
C SER A 158 -2.51 7.51 -11.44
N ILE A 159 -2.92 8.66 -10.93
CA ILE A 159 -2.03 9.74 -10.56
C ILE A 159 -1.95 9.78 -9.04
N ILE A 160 -0.76 9.58 -8.50
CA ILE A 160 -0.49 9.61 -7.07
C ILE A 160 0.33 10.87 -6.77
N TYR A 161 -0.13 11.68 -5.80
CA TYR A 161 0.65 12.77 -5.23
C TYR A 161 1.16 12.30 -3.88
N LEU A 162 2.46 12.15 -3.78
CA LEU A 162 3.16 11.61 -2.62
C LEU A 162 3.80 12.75 -1.82
N PHE A 163 3.51 12.83 -0.52
CA PHE A 163 3.94 13.92 0.34
C PHE A 163 4.92 13.44 1.39
N ASN A 164 6.05 14.14 1.47
CA ASN A 164 7.04 13.90 2.52
C ASN A 164 6.45 14.23 3.91
N PRO A 165 6.77 13.45 4.94
CA PRO A 165 6.32 13.68 6.31
C PRO A 165 6.61 15.08 6.87
N LYS A 166 7.64 15.77 6.35
CA LYS A 166 7.97 17.16 6.73
C LYS A 166 6.83 18.16 6.46
N HIS A 167 5.97 17.85 5.49
CA HIS A 167 4.82 18.68 5.11
C HIS A 167 3.54 18.32 5.88
N LYS A 168 3.62 17.49 6.92
CA LYS A 168 2.45 17.02 7.68
C LYS A 168 1.54 18.17 8.12
N GLU A 169 2.09 19.24 8.68
CA GLU A 169 1.33 20.39 9.18
C GLU A 169 0.72 21.20 8.03
N ASP A 170 1.40 21.24 6.90
CA ASP A 170 0.95 21.97 5.71
C ASP A 170 -0.22 21.28 5.00
N ILE A 171 -0.31 19.94 5.08
CA ILE A 171 -1.28 19.15 4.33
C ILE A 171 -2.48 18.70 5.18
N GLN A 172 -2.32 18.54 6.50
CA GLN A 172 -3.42 18.23 7.38
C GLN A 172 -4.38 19.44 7.43
N HIS A 173 -5.67 19.15 7.34
CA HIS A 173 -6.75 20.15 7.39
C HIS A 173 -6.93 21.02 6.12
N LYS A 174 -6.29 20.68 5.01
CA LYS A 174 -6.50 21.34 3.72
C LYS A 174 -7.15 20.39 2.71
N GLU A 175 -7.83 20.97 1.73
CA GLU A 175 -8.42 20.21 0.63
C GLU A 175 -7.34 19.61 -0.29
N ASN A 176 -7.64 18.46 -0.90
CA ASN A 176 -6.73 17.76 -1.79
C ASN A 176 -6.11 18.67 -2.86
N ASN A 177 -6.92 19.54 -3.49
CA ASN A 177 -6.43 20.44 -4.54
C ASN A 177 -5.40 21.46 -4.05
N GLN A 178 -5.52 21.90 -2.80
CA GLN A 178 -4.60 22.88 -2.21
C GLN A 178 -3.25 22.26 -1.86
N ILE A 179 -3.23 20.97 -1.52
CA ILE A 179 -2.01 20.29 -1.06
C ILE A 179 -1.17 19.70 -2.20
N LYS A 180 -1.72 19.49 -3.38
CA LYS A 180 -1.00 18.88 -4.53
C LYS A 180 0.34 19.55 -4.85
N LYS A 181 0.45 20.88 -4.63
CA LYS A 181 1.68 21.64 -4.89
C LYS A 181 2.90 21.21 -4.05
N TRP A 182 2.67 20.53 -2.92
CA TRP A 182 3.75 19.98 -2.07
C TRP A 182 4.05 18.50 -2.35
N GLY A 183 3.25 17.87 -3.21
CA GLY A 183 3.36 16.47 -3.52
C GLY A 183 4.24 16.19 -4.74
N HIS A 184 4.96 15.06 -4.69
CA HIS A 184 5.57 14.49 -5.89
C HIS A 184 4.49 13.81 -6.72
N LYS A 185 4.25 14.33 -7.92
CA LYS A 185 3.28 13.73 -8.85
C LYS A 185 3.90 12.51 -9.53
N ILE A 186 3.28 11.36 -9.35
CA ILE A 186 3.68 10.08 -9.94
C ILE A 186 2.54 9.58 -10.79
N LYS A 187 2.80 9.27 -12.06
CA LYS A 187 1.88 8.54 -12.91
C LYS A 187 2.20 7.05 -12.78
N LEU A 188 1.27 6.29 -12.23
CA LEU A 188 1.39 4.85 -12.07
C LEU A 188 0.71 4.16 -13.25
N LEU A 189 1.41 3.25 -13.92
CA LEU A 189 0.97 2.47 -15.06
C LEU A 189 1.05 0.98 -14.72
N PRO A 190 0.37 0.10 -15.49
CA PRO A 190 0.52 -1.34 -15.32
C PRO A 190 1.98 -1.78 -15.36
N LYS A 191 2.36 -2.75 -14.54
CA LYS A 191 3.72 -3.22 -14.29
C LYS A 191 4.59 -2.27 -13.45
N MET A 192 3.96 -1.28 -12.82
CA MET A 192 4.66 -0.42 -11.87
C MET A 192 4.16 -0.67 -10.47
N THR A 193 5.09 -0.73 -9.53
CA THR A 193 4.83 -0.82 -8.10
C THR A 193 5.43 0.37 -7.38
N LEU A 194 4.60 1.12 -6.69
CA LEU A 194 5.04 2.22 -5.85
C LEU A 194 5.19 1.75 -4.41
N PHE A 195 6.41 1.79 -3.90
CA PHE A 195 6.76 1.55 -2.49
C PHE A 195 6.69 2.87 -1.73
N ILE A 196 5.85 2.94 -0.72
CA ILE A 196 5.66 4.13 0.11
C ILE A 196 6.06 3.77 1.55
N PRO A 197 7.11 4.39 2.09
CA PRO A 197 7.55 4.09 3.46
C PRO A 197 6.58 4.68 4.50
N THR A 198 6.74 4.24 5.74
CA THR A 198 5.95 4.73 6.87
C THR A 198 6.00 6.25 7.01
N ASN A 199 4.92 6.82 7.55
CA ASN A 199 4.70 8.24 7.79
C ASN A 199 4.56 9.13 6.54
N TRP A 200 4.78 8.63 5.35
CA TRP A 200 4.45 9.36 4.14
C TRP A 200 2.93 9.46 3.98
N PHE A 201 2.50 10.46 3.21
CA PHE A 201 1.09 10.67 2.88
C PHE A 201 0.92 10.63 1.37
N TYR A 202 -0.27 10.25 0.93
CA TYR A 202 -0.60 10.32 -0.49
C TYR A 202 -2.07 10.62 -0.71
N ILE A 203 -2.38 11.22 -1.86
CA ILE A 203 -3.70 11.27 -2.47
C ILE A 203 -3.60 10.60 -3.82
N GLN A 204 -4.70 10.08 -4.32
CA GLN A 204 -4.73 9.39 -5.60
C GLN A 204 -5.90 9.90 -6.43
N GLU A 205 -5.65 10.13 -7.71
CA GLU A 205 -6.65 10.50 -8.71
C GLU A 205 -6.74 9.40 -9.76
N ILE A 206 -7.95 9.06 -10.09
CA ILE A 206 -8.30 8.01 -11.03
C ILE A 206 -9.30 8.59 -12.01
N GLU A 207 -9.02 8.51 -13.29
CA GLU A 207 -9.87 9.06 -14.34
C GLU A 207 -10.64 7.98 -15.10
N GLU A 208 -10.09 6.75 -15.12
CA GLU A 208 -10.61 5.63 -15.89
C GLU A 208 -10.77 4.36 -15.04
N GLU A 209 -11.07 3.25 -15.71
CA GLU A 209 -11.11 1.94 -15.08
C GLU A 209 -9.72 1.57 -14.57
N THR A 210 -9.61 1.32 -13.27
CA THR A 210 -8.34 1.04 -12.61
C THR A 210 -8.49 -0.08 -11.60
N VAL A 211 -7.60 -1.06 -11.68
CA VAL A 211 -7.46 -2.15 -10.71
C VAL A 211 -6.05 -2.13 -10.16
N GLN A 212 -5.93 -2.10 -8.85
CA GLN A 212 -4.65 -2.07 -8.17
C GLN A 212 -4.68 -2.87 -6.88
N TYR A 213 -3.53 -3.45 -6.54
CA TYR A 213 -3.32 -4.08 -5.26
C TYR A 213 -2.62 -3.14 -4.29
N HIS A 214 -2.99 -3.26 -3.03
CA HIS A 214 -2.28 -2.64 -1.93
C HIS A 214 -1.72 -3.74 -1.05
N ILE A 215 -0.42 -3.68 -0.77
CA ILE A 215 0.27 -4.62 0.09
C ILE A 215 0.85 -3.83 1.25
N ASP A 216 0.25 -3.97 2.41
CA ASP A 216 0.72 -3.34 3.64
C ASP A 216 1.67 -4.31 4.36
N ILE A 217 2.90 -3.89 4.61
CA ILE A 217 3.96 -4.72 5.17
C ILE A 217 4.34 -4.20 6.54
N ASP A 218 4.22 -5.05 7.55
CA ASP A 218 4.61 -4.75 8.93
C ASP A 218 5.84 -5.55 9.36
N SER A 219 6.63 -4.95 10.25
CA SER A 219 7.63 -5.67 11.02
C SER A 219 7.03 -6.17 12.34
N VAL A 220 7.77 -7.03 13.04
CA VAL A 220 7.41 -7.44 14.41
C VAL A 220 7.15 -6.25 15.33
N PHE A 221 7.81 -5.11 15.05
CA PHE A 221 7.75 -3.91 15.88
C PHE A 221 6.60 -2.98 15.50
N THR A 222 6.13 -3.01 14.25
CA THR A 222 5.01 -2.17 13.79
C THR A 222 3.69 -2.90 13.78
N PHE A 223 3.70 -4.23 13.74
CA PHE A 223 2.50 -5.05 13.70
C PHE A 223 1.57 -4.78 14.89
N ILE A 224 2.08 -4.84 16.13
CA ILE A 224 1.23 -4.66 17.33
C ILE A 224 0.63 -3.24 17.37
N PRO A 225 1.41 -2.14 17.22
CA PRO A 225 0.84 -0.81 17.17
C PRO A 225 -0.22 -0.64 16.07
N ASN A 226 -0.01 -1.20 14.89
CA ASN A 226 -0.94 -1.10 13.77
C ASN A 226 -2.21 -1.94 14.01
N PHE A 227 -2.08 -3.13 14.56
CA PHE A 227 -3.21 -3.97 14.95
C PHE A 227 -4.12 -3.28 15.98
N LEU A 228 -3.54 -2.56 16.94
CA LEU A 228 -4.29 -1.82 17.94
C LEU A 228 -4.98 -0.57 17.39
N ARG A 229 -4.48 0.01 16.29
CA ARG A 229 -5.08 1.18 15.61
C ARG A 229 -6.24 0.83 14.69
N THR A 230 -6.30 -0.41 14.20
CA THR A 230 -7.34 -0.88 13.26
C THR A 230 -8.58 -1.42 13.96
N ARG A 231 -8.60 -1.42 15.27
CA ARG A 231 -9.76 -1.75 16.10
C ARG A 231 -10.37 -0.48 16.68
#